data_d8ac6facebc573c62f8b654e72cfd867
#
_entry.id   d8ac6facebc573c62f8b654e72cfd867
#
_cell.length_a   1.000
_cell.length_b   1.000
_cell.length_c   1.000
_cell.angle_alpha   90.00
_cell.angle_beta   90.00
_cell.angle_gamma   90.00
#
_symmetry.space_group_name_H-M   'P 1'
#
loop_
_entity.id
_entity.type
_entity.pdbx_description
1 polymer ?
#
loop_
_entity_poly.entity_id
_entity_poly.type
_entity_poly.pdbx_seq_one_letter_code
_entity_poly.pdbx_strand_id
1 'polypeptide(L)'
;MRAIGCAFIILSFAMAAGLGPVAMGAETDAAKPNAAKPEAKPEAPLAYIAVAGAPGDGEQALAAALGKWLSAAGVKTATSLAANVYSVEGIVKVTAVKAGRQSVRIDWTIFGPDGNTLGGVSQTRIVRKGSLDKKWGPTADAAARAAASEIAKLISP
;
A
#
# COMPACT_ATOMS: atom_id res chain seq x y z
N MET A 1 3.31 29.86 -28.78
CA MET A 1 2.12 30.61 -29.22
C MET A 1 0.97 29.63 -29.43
N ARG A 2 0.02 29.58 -28.51
CA ARG A 2 -1.42 29.38 -28.68
C ARG A 2 -2.05 29.26 -27.32
N ALA A 3 -2.61 30.34 -26.87
CA ALA A 3 -3.52 30.45 -25.75
C ALA A 3 -4.97 30.26 -26.24
N ILE A 4 -5.78 29.53 -25.52
CA ILE A 4 -7.25 29.55 -25.58
C ILE A 4 -7.64 29.11 -24.16
N GLY A 5 -8.26 29.82 -23.28
CA GLY A 5 -9.23 30.92 -23.38
C GLY A 5 -10.60 30.43 -23.00
N CYS A 6 -11.09 30.89 -21.80
CA CYS A 6 -12.50 31.07 -21.37
C CYS A 6 -13.42 29.83 -21.25
N ALA A 7 -14.16 29.66 -20.15
CA ALA A 7 -15.34 30.47 -19.86
C ALA A 7 -15.82 30.26 -18.42
N PHE A 8 -16.03 31.37 -17.76
CA PHE A 8 -16.86 31.56 -16.56
C PHE A 8 -18.33 31.33 -16.90
N ILE A 9 -19.05 30.53 -16.13
CA ILE A 9 -20.51 30.61 -16.07
C ILE A 9 -20.92 30.80 -14.60
N ILE A 10 -21.25 32.03 -14.30
CA ILE A 10 -21.96 32.47 -13.11
C ILE A 10 -23.43 32.22 -13.36
N LEU A 11 -24.08 31.40 -12.54
CA LEU A 11 -25.53 31.33 -12.50
C LEU A 11 -26.01 31.75 -11.11
N SER A 12 -26.38 33.00 -11.04
CA SER A 12 -27.20 33.59 -9.96
C SER A 12 -28.61 33.08 -10.04
N PHE A 13 -29.19 32.62 -8.93
CA PHE A 13 -30.61 32.47 -8.80
C PHE A 13 -31.10 33.14 -7.52
N ALA A 14 -32.07 34.00 -7.73
CA ALA A 14 -32.62 34.98 -6.79
C ALA A 14 -33.67 34.40 -5.84
N MET A 15 -33.78 35.07 -4.73
CA MET A 15 -34.84 35.17 -3.72
C MET A 15 -36.26 34.78 -4.13
N ALA A 16 -36.93 34.09 -3.21
CA ALA A 16 -38.36 34.33 -2.96
C ALA A 16 -38.65 34.20 -1.46
N ALA A 17 -39.05 35.33 -0.90
CA ALA A 17 -39.58 35.46 0.46
C ALA A 17 -41.03 34.95 0.49
N GLY A 18 -41.35 34.14 1.49
CA GLY A 18 -42.72 33.71 1.80
C GLY A 18 -42.94 33.80 3.31
N LEU A 19 -43.55 34.90 3.77
CA LEU A 19 -44.14 34.99 5.11
C LEU A 19 -45.51 34.26 5.15
N GLY A 20 -45.73 33.46 6.18
CA GLY A 20 -47.05 32.93 6.56
C GLY A 20 -47.03 32.42 8.00
N PRO A 21 -48.14 32.59 8.76
CA PRO A 21 -48.09 32.81 10.18
C PRO A 21 -48.29 31.57 11.08
N VAL A 22 -47.75 31.71 12.25
CA VAL A 22 -48.07 31.15 13.58
C VAL A 22 -49.18 30.10 13.71
N ALA A 23 -48.85 28.92 14.23
CA ALA A 23 -49.74 28.13 15.07
C ALA A 23 -48.91 27.52 16.23
N MET A 24 -49.28 27.92 17.44
CA MET A 24 -48.85 27.31 18.70
C MET A 24 -49.33 25.85 18.76
N GLY A 25 -48.48 24.96 19.20
CA GLY A 25 -48.84 23.57 19.51
C GLY A 25 -47.71 22.85 20.18
N ALA A 26 -47.75 22.82 21.49
CA ALA A 26 -47.32 21.83 22.47
C ALA A 26 -46.17 20.84 22.12
N GLU A 27 -45.14 20.93 22.93
CA GLU A 27 -44.40 19.86 23.59
C GLU A 27 -44.54 18.45 23.01
N THR A 28 -43.47 17.94 22.49
CA THR A 28 -43.02 16.59 22.91
C THR A 28 -41.49 16.52 22.75
N ASP A 29 -40.87 16.48 23.88
CA ASP A 29 -39.53 16.03 24.11
C ASP A 29 -39.36 14.62 23.51
N ALA A 30 -38.69 14.53 22.39
CA ALA A 30 -38.19 13.27 21.86
C ALA A 30 -36.70 13.46 21.61
N ALA A 31 -35.95 13.12 22.62
CA ALA A 31 -34.54 12.90 22.58
C ALA A 31 -34.19 12.07 21.34
N LYS A 32 -33.66 12.75 20.30
CA LYS A 32 -33.07 12.10 19.16
C LYS A 32 -31.85 11.34 19.66
N PRO A 33 -31.83 9.99 19.63
CA PRO A 33 -30.62 9.28 19.94
C PRO A 33 -29.60 9.70 18.90
N ASN A 34 -28.57 10.38 19.36
CA ASN A 34 -27.34 10.62 18.63
C ASN A 34 -26.80 9.23 18.26
N ALA A 35 -27.16 8.75 17.09
CA ALA A 35 -26.56 7.57 16.52
C ALA A 35 -25.10 7.92 16.32
N ALA A 36 -24.29 7.63 17.31
CA ALA A 36 -22.85 7.60 17.19
C ALA A 36 -22.56 6.73 15.97
N LYS A 37 -22.15 7.40 14.88
CA LYS A 37 -21.56 6.74 13.73
C LYS A 37 -20.51 5.79 14.29
N PRO A 38 -20.59 4.48 14.06
CA PRO A 38 -19.55 3.57 14.52
C PRO A 38 -18.23 4.14 14.00
N GLU A 39 -17.34 4.52 14.90
CA GLU A 39 -15.95 4.81 14.54
C GLU A 39 -15.46 3.52 13.90
N ALA A 40 -15.37 3.50 12.57
CA ALA A 40 -14.81 2.40 11.83
C ALA A 40 -13.36 2.27 12.33
N LYS A 41 -13.12 1.22 13.13
CA LYS A 41 -11.77 0.83 13.52
C LYS A 41 -10.92 0.86 12.25
N PRO A 42 -9.81 1.60 12.22
CA PRO A 42 -9.01 1.70 11.01
C PRO A 42 -8.70 0.29 10.51
N GLU A 43 -9.21 -0.05 9.34
CA GLU A 43 -8.91 -1.34 8.72
C GLU A 43 -7.43 -1.39 8.41
N ALA A 44 -6.79 -2.50 8.80
CA ALA A 44 -5.37 -2.71 8.52
C ALA A 44 -5.13 -2.63 7.01
N PRO A 45 -4.11 -1.89 6.56
CA PRO A 45 -3.81 -1.74 5.15
C PRO A 45 -3.56 -3.11 4.49
N LEU A 46 -4.00 -3.24 3.24
CA LEU A 46 -3.83 -4.44 2.43
C LEU A 46 -2.69 -4.23 1.44
N ALA A 47 -1.76 -5.18 1.33
CA ALA A 47 -0.66 -5.13 0.38
C ALA A 47 -0.61 -6.39 -0.49
N TYR A 48 -0.57 -6.21 -1.80
CA TYR A 48 -0.26 -7.24 -2.78
C TYR A 48 1.24 -7.27 -3.02
N ILE A 49 1.84 -8.46 -2.98
CA ILE A 49 3.28 -8.64 -3.11
C ILE A 49 3.58 -9.42 -4.38
N ALA A 50 4.37 -8.84 -5.26
CA ALA A 50 4.90 -9.47 -6.46
C ALA A 50 6.43 -9.46 -6.42
N VAL A 51 7.06 -10.57 -6.75
CA VAL A 51 8.53 -10.69 -6.85
C VAL A 51 8.90 -11.32 -8.18
N ALA A 52 9.92 -10.78 -8.82
CA ALA A 52 10.40 -11.26 -10.11
C ALA A 52 11.93 -11.32 -10.16
N GLY A 53 12.48 -12.21 -11.00
CA GLY A 53 13.90 -12.32 -11.31
C GLY A 53 14.71 -13.13 -10.31
N ALA A 54 14.08 -13.74 -9.31
CA ALA A 54 14.78 -14.60 -8.36
C ALA A 54 14.91 -16.03 -8.90
N PRO A 55 16.11 -16.64 -8.85
CA PRO A 55 16.29 -18.02 -9.24
C PRO A 55 15.69 -18.99 -8.23
N GLY A 56 15.43 -20.23 -8.66
CA GLY A 56 14.89 -21.28 -7.80
C GLY A 56 13.48 -20.99 -7.32
N ASP A 57 13.24 -21.15 -6.02
CA ASP A 57 11.97 -20.80 -5.35
C ASP A 57 11.96 -19.36 -4.81
N GLY A 58 12.93 -18.54 -5.21
CA GLY A 58 13.18 -17.23 -4.60
C GLY A 58 12.02 -16.25 -4.69
N GLU A 59 11.27 -16.25 -5.79
CA GLU A 59 10.11 -15.37 -5.96
C GLU A 59 9.03 -15.68 -4.92
N GLN A 60 8.67 -16.96 -4.80
CA GLN A 60 7.65 -17.41 -3.84
C GLN A 60 8.14 -17.27 -2.39
N ALA A 61 9.41 -17.65 -2.13
CA ALA A 61 9.98 -17.59 -0.80
C ALA A 61 10.09 -16.14 -0.27
N LEU A 62 10.51 -15.19 -1.12
CA LEU A 62 10.58 -13.77 -0.77
C LEU A 62 9.18 -13.17 -0.56
N ALA A 63 8.23 -13.46 -1.44
CA ALA A 63 6.85 -12.97 -1.31
C ALA A 63 6.21 -13.50 -0.01
N ALA A 64 6.33 -14.80 0.27
CA ALA A 64 5.81 -15.41 1.48
C ALA A 64 6.47 -14.86 2.76
N ALA A 65 7.81 -14.74 2.75
CA ALA A 65 8.55 -14.19 3.88
C ALA A 65 8.21 -12.71 4.12
N LEU A 66 8.09 -11.89 3.06
CA LEU A 66 7.71 -10.49 3.18
C LEU A 66 6.29 -10.35 3.72
N GLY A 67 5.33 -11.16 3.21
CA GLY A 67 3.96 -11.18 3.70
C GLY A 67 3.87 -11.50 5.20
N LYS A 68 4.64 -12.47 5.67
CA LYS A 68 4.75 -12.82 7.10
C LYS A 68 5.22 -11.61 7.94
N TRP A 69 6.29 -10.93 7.50
CA TRP A 69 6.86 -9.82 8.26
C TRP A 69 5.99 -8.55 8.17
N LEU A 70 5.35 -8.29 7.04
CA LEU A 70 4.37 -7.21 6.90
C LEU A 70 3.13 -7.46 7.77
N SER A 71 2.66 -8.70 7.86
CA SER A 71 1.55 -9.06 8.75
C SER A 71 1.90 -8.85 10.22
N ALA A 72 3.13 -9.14 10.62
CA ALA A 72 3.62 -8.84 11.95
C ALA A 72 3.72 -7.33 12.23
N ALA A 73 3.88 -6.51 11.19
CA ALA A 73 3.88 -5.05 11.24
C ALA A 73 2.48 -4.42 11.10
N GLY A 74 1.41 -5.23 11.05
CA GLY A 74 0.03 -4.75 10.96
C GLY A 74 -0.51 -4.53 9.55
N VAL A 75 0.25 -4.90 8.51
CA VAL A 75 -0.17 -4.84 7.10
C VAL A 75 -0.66 -6.22 6.67
N LYS A 76 -1.91 -6.34 6.24
CA LYS A 76 -2.45 -7.62 5.73
C LYS A 76 -2.02 -7.86 4.29
N THR A 77 -1.82 -9.12 3.91
CA THR A 77 -1.52 -9.49 2.52
C THR A 77 -2.80 -9.73 1.73
N ALA A 78 -2.83 -9.18 0.51
CA ALA A 78 -3.88 -9.44 -0.47
C ALA A 78 -3.41 -10.51 -1.48
N THR A 79 -4.33 -11.32 -1.97
CA THR A 79 -4.06 -12.36 -2.98
C THR A 79 -4.10 -11.82 -4.41
N SER A 80 -4.67 -10.66 -4.61
CA SER A 80 -4.78 -9.99 -5.91
C SER A 80 -4.70 -8.48 -5.75
N LEU A 81 -4.30 -7.81 -6.81
CA LEU A 81 -4.34 -6.36 -6.88
C LEU A 81 -5.79 -5.91 -7.09
N ALA A 82 -6.26 -4.99 -6.27
CA ALA A 82 -7.62 -4.43 -6.32
C ALA A 82 -7.60 -2.96 -5.87
N ALA A 83 -8.71 -2.26 -6.01
CA ALA A 83 -8.87 -0.93 -5.43
C ALA A 83 -8.60 -0.98 -3.91
N ASN A 84 -7.96 0.03 -3.38
CA ASN A 84 -7.54 0.14 -1.97
C ASN A 84 -6.46 -0.86 -1.51
N VAL A 85 -5.74 -1.49 -2.45
CA VAL A 85 -4.62 -2.39 -2.16
C VAL A 85 -3.31 -1.71 -2.57
N TYR A 86 -2.36 -1.68 -1.66
CA TYR A 86 -0.98 -1.28 -1.97
C TYR A 86 -0.31 -2.35 -2.82
N SER A 87 0.54 -1.97 -3.78
CA SER A 87 1.39 -2.93 -4.50
C SER A 87 2.83 -2.84 -4.02
N VAL A 88 3.42 -3.97 -3.71
CA VAL A 88 4.83 -4.11 -3.35
C VAL A 88 5.51 -4.99 -4.38
N GLU A 89 6.32 -4.38 -5.22
CA GLU A 89 7.03 -5.06 -6.30
C GLU A 89 8.51 -5.24 -5.96
N GLY A 90 8.99 -6.47 -5.98
CA GLY A 90 10.38 -6.83 -5.73
C GLY A 90 11.07 -7.31 -7.00
N ILE A 91 12.17 -6.67 -7.39
CA ILE A 91 13.00 -7.13 -8.51
C ILE A 91 14.32 -7.63 -7.95
N VAL A 92 14.63 -8.89 -8.26
CA VAL A 92 15.85 -9.56 -7.82
C VAL A 92 16.85 -9.62 -8.96
N LYS A 93 18.08 -9.18 -8.70
CA LYS A 93 19.22 -9.26 -9.62
C LYS A 93 20.35 -10.04 -8.98
N VAL A 94 20.79 -11.12 -9.62
CA VAL A 94 21.91 -11.93 -9.17
C VAL A 94 23.08 -11.72 -10.12
N THR A 95 24.22 -11.33 -9.57
CA THR A 95 25.44 -11.05 -10.32
C THR A 95 26.61 -11.86 -9.77
N ALA A 96 27.38 -12.51 -10.64
CA ALA A 96 28.57 -13.23 -10.23
C ALA A 96 29.64 -12.27 -9.67
N VAL A 97 30.26 -12.67 -8.58
CA VAL A 97 31.39 -11.97 -7.95
C VAL A 97 32.57 -12.93 -7.93
N LYS A 98 33.79 -12.40 -7.77
CA LYS A 98 35.04 -13.23 -7.69
C LYS A 98 34.97 -14.24 -6.53
N ALA A 99 35.79 -15.27 -6.61
CA ALA A 99 36.01 -16.28 -5.54
C ALA A 99 34.75 -17.12 -5.17
N GLY A 100 33.99 -17.55 -6.16
CA GLY A 100 32.86 -18.46 -5.91
C GLY A 100 31.71 -17.83 -5.13
N ARG A 101 31.57 -16.51 -5.20
CA ARG A 101 30.49 -15.74 -4.57
C ARG A 101 29.60 -15.10 -5.62
N GLN A 102 28.40 -14.74 -5.21
CA GLN A 102 27.45 -13.97 -6.02
C GLN A 102 26.83 -12.86 -5.17
N SER A 103 26.55 -11.74 -5.80
CA SER A 103 25.82 -10.63 -5.21
C SER A 103 24.35 -10.76 -5.58
N VAL A 104 23.49 -10.65 -4.60
CA VAL A 104 22.03 -10.59 -4.76
C VAL A 104 21.58 -9.21 -4.39
N ARG A 105 21.01 -8.49 -5.32
CA ARG A 105 20.36 -7.21 -5.10
C ARG A 105 18.86 -7.39 -5.23
N ILE A 106 18.13 -6.85 -4.27
CA ILE A 106 16.69 -6.84 -4.26
C ILE A 106 16.26 -5.37 -4.19
N ASP A 107 15.54 -4.92 -5.20
CA ASP A 107 14.97 -3.59 -5.28
C ASP A 107 13.45 -3.72 -5.09
N TRP A 108 12.92 -3.15 -4.01
CA TRP A 108 11.50 -3.10 -3.71
C TRP A 108 10.94 -1.74 -4.10
N THR A 109 9.82 -1.71 -4.82
CA THR A 109 9.07 -0.49 -5.13
C THR A 109 7.68 -0.62 -4.55
N ILE A 110 7.21 0.41 -3.87
CA ILE A 110 5.93 0.44 -3.20
C ILE A 110 5.03 1.45 -3.90
N PHE A 111 3.84 0.99 -4.30
CA PHE A 111 2.82 1.84 -4.91
C PHE A 111 1.61 1.95 -4.00
N GLY A 112 1.02 3.13 -3.95
CA GLY A 112 -0.24 3.39 -3.29
C GLY A 112 -1.44 2.78 -4.04
N PRO A 113 -2.62 2.76 -3.42
CA PRO A 113 -3.85 2.30 -4.06
C PRO A 113 -4.24 3.13 -5.30
N ASP A 114 -3.73 4.35 -5.39
CA ASP A 114 -3.88 5.28 -6.52
C ASP A 114 -2.87 5.04 -7.66
N GLY A 115 -1.98 4.04 -7.51
CA GLY A 115 -0.91 3.70 -8.46
C GLY A 115 0.31 4.61 -8.37
N ASN A 116 0.33 5.61 -7.48
CA ASN A 116 1.50 6.45 -7.30
C ASN A 116 2.59 5.73 -6.51
N THR A 117 3.84 5.94 -6.89
CA THR A 117 4.99 5.40 -6.16
C THR A 117 5.15 6.13 -4.82
N LEU A 118 5.09 5.38 -3.73
CA LEU A 118 5.30 5.88 -2.38
C LEU A 118 6.78 5.91 -2.00
N GLY A 119 7.56 4.98 -2.53
CA GLY A 119 8.99 4.88 -2.25
C GLY A 119 9.58 3.55 -2.67
N GLY A 120 10.82 3.33 -2.28
CA GLY A 120 11.53 2.08 -2.57
C GLY A 120 12.59 1.74 -1.54
N VAL A 121 12.89 0.44 -1.43
CA VAL A 121 13.92 -0.11 -0.54
C VAL A 121 14.85 -0.98 -1.36
N SER A 122 16.14 -0.73 -1.29
CA SER A 122 17.15 -1.54 -1.97
C SER A 122 18.04 -2.26 -0.97
N GLN A 123 18.32 -3.53 -1.25
CA GLN A 123 19.19 -4.36 -0.43
C GLN A 123 20.18 -5.11 -1.31
N THR A 124 21.41 -5.27 -0.81
CA THR A 124 22.43 -6.09 -1.46
C THR A 124 23.04 -7.05 -0.46
N ARG A 125 23.16 -8.31 -0.83
CA ARG A 125 23.85 -9.35 -0.05
C ARG A 125 24.82 -10.13 -0.90
N ILE A 126 25.90 -10.56 -0.30
CA ILE A 126 26.85 -11.45 -0.94
C ILE A 126 26.67 -12.84 -0.35
N VAL A 127 26.42 -13.80 -1.21
CA VAL A 127 26.20 -15.21 -0.87
C VAL A 127 27.14 -16.11 -1.65
N ARG A 128 27.21 -17.40 -1.29
CA ARG A 128 27.96 -18.39 -2.06
C ARG A 128 27.27 -18.60 -3.41
N LYS A 129 28.05 -18.72 -4.50
CA LYS A 129 27.53 -19.04 -5.83
C LYS A 129 26.75 -20.37 -5.80
N GLY A 130 25.60 -20.41 -6.42
CA GLY A 130 24.73 -21.59 -6.48
C GLY A 130 23.89 -21.84 -5.23
N SER A 131 24.07 -21.09 -4.13
CA SER A 131 23.30 -21.30 -2.90
C SER A 131 21.81 -20.93 -3.04
N LEU A 132 21.46 -20.16 -4.06
CA LEU A 132 20.10 -19.69 -4.33
C LEU A 132 19.45 -20.36 -5.53
N ASP A 133 20.09 -21.34 -6.15
CA ASP A 133 19.59 -21.98 -7.36
C ASP A 133 18.37 -22.91 -7.08
N LYS A 134 18.15 -23.26 -5.83
CA LYS A 134 17.05 -24.14 -5.40
C LYS A 134 16.18 -23.49 -4.34
N LYS A 135 16.69 -23.37 -3.11
CA LYS A 135 15.91 -22.89 -1.95
C LYS A 135 16.53 -21.62 -1.35
N TRP A 136 15.68 -20.62 -1.16
CA TRP A 136 16.05 -19.34 -0.55
C TRP A 136 15.93 -19.34 0.98
N GLY A 137 14.93 -20.04 1.52
CA GLY A 137 14.71 -20.25 2.95
C GLY A 137 15.19 -19.11 3.86
N PRO A 138 16.25 -19.34 4.66
CA PRO A 138 16.75 -18.33 5.60
C PRO A 138 17.20 -17.02 4.92
N THR A 139 17.65 -17.07 3.66
CA THR A 139 18.08 -15.88 2.92
C THR A 139 16.89 -15.00 2.57
N ALA A 140 15.76 -15.62 2.15
CA ALA A 140 14.52 -14.91 1.89
C ALA A 140 13.95 -14.29 3.17
N ASP A 141 13.92 -15.04 4.28
CA ASP A 141 13.42 -14.54 5.56
C ASP A 141 14.23 -13.34 6.06
N ALA A 142 15.56 -13.43 6.00
CA ALA A 142 16.42 -12.35 6.43
C ALA A 142 16.32 -11.10 5.53
N ALA A 143 16.15 -11.26 4.22
CA ALA A 143 15.94 -10.16 3.29
C ALA A 143 14.58 -9.50 3.51
N ALA A 144 13.54 -10.30 3.60
CA ALA A 144 12.18 -9.84 3.84
C ALA A 144 12.03 -9.10 5.17
N ARG A 145 12.63 -9.63 6.25
CA ARG A 145 12.64 -8.99 7.56
C ARG A 145 13.28 -7.59 7.52
N ALA A 146 14.39 -7.46 6.81
CA ALA A 146 15.07 -6.18 6.70
C ALA A 146 14.28 -5.14 5.89
N ALA A 147 13.53 -5.59 4.85
CA ALA A 147 12.69 -4.71 4.05
C ALA A 147 11.38 -4.34 4.73
N ALA A 148 10.77 -5.28 5.44
CA ALA A 148 9.40 -5.14 5.95
C ALA A 148 9.19 -3.91 6.84
N SER A 149 10.19 -3.56 7.67
CA SER A 149 10.09 -2.39 8.56
C SER A 149 10.02 -1.07 7.79
N GLU A 150 10.78 -0.95 6.71
CA GLU A 150 10.79 0.26 5.87
C GLU A 150 9.54 0.31 4.98
N ILE A 151 9.14 -0.82 4.41
CA ILE A 151 7.92 -0.95 3.60
C ILE A 151 6.69 -0.62 4.45
N ALA A 152 6.60 -1.15 5.66
CA ALA A 152 5.47 -0.88 6.55
C ALA A 152 5.33 0.62 6.88
N LYS A 153 6.44 1.36 7.06
CA LYS A 153 6.41 2.81 7.27
C LYS A 153 5.87 3.58 6.06
N LEU A 154 6.08 3.07 4.84
CA LEU A 154 5.57 3.69 3.62
C LEU A 154 4.07 3.42 3.41
N ILE A 155 3.57 2.30 3.93
CA ILE A 155 2.17 1.87 3.80
C ILE A 155 1.29 2.43 4.94
N SER A 156 1.88 2.57 6.13
CA SER A 156 1.17 3.07 7.32
C SER A 156 1.71 4.46 7.65
N PRO A 157 1.00 5.52 7.30
CA PRO A 157 1.39 6.90 7.61
C PRO A 157 1.31 7.23 9.09
#